data_772a266b62d0a928dc397427216241cc
#
_entry.id   772a266b62d0a928dc397427216241cc
#
_cell.length_a   1.000
_cell.length_b   1.000
_cell.length_c   1.000
_cell.angle_alpha   90.00
_cell.angle_beta   90.00
_cell.angle_gamma   90.00
#
_symmetry.space_group_name_H-M   'P 1'
#
loop_
_entity.id
_entity.type
_entity.pdbx_description
1 polymer ?
#
loop_
_entity_poly.entity_id
_entity_poly.type
_entity_poly.pdbx_seq_one_letter_code
_entity_poly.pdbx_strand_id
1 'polypeptide(L)'
;MEKQTRRGILKSATKAAIGGAVLAQGASAQTRSMTKKDATGKSSPAFPFTTVVSFGNLLFVSGIGCRVAGTIEEETNWVLDEMEKNLKAAGSSLEKVLKVNIFLEDIKDFDRMNAVYRARKWGSVFPARNTVQPAALPAGDHGLAIDCIAYV
;
A
#
# COMPACT_ATOMS: atom_id res chain seq x y z
N MET A 1 -24.80 8.23 -53.79
CA MET A 1 -24.12 8.17 -52.48
C MET A 1 -23.86 6.70 -52.15
N GLU A 2 -22.66 6.27 -52.41
CA GLU A 2 -22.27 4.87 -52.25
C GLU A 2 -21.78 4.60 -50.83
N LYS A 3 -22.37 3.64 -50.14
CA LYS A 3 -22.02 3.28 -48.75
C LYS A 3 -20.72 2.48 -48.77
N GLN A 4 -19.63 3.10 -48.36
CA GLN A 4 -18.37 2.37 -48.08
C GLN A 4 -18.55 1.48 -46.87
N THR A 5 -18.42 0.17 -47.10
CA THR A 5 -18.47 -0.87 -46.07
C THR A 5 -17.08 -1.07 -45.46
N ARG A 6 -17.07 -1.38 -44.15
CA ARG A 6 -15.84 -1.60 -43.33
C ARG A 6 -14.81 -2.59 -43.90
N ARG A 7 -15.19 -3.40 -44.91
CA ARG A 7 -14.30 -4.32 -45.61
C ARG A 7 -13.42 -3.64 -46.67
N GLY A 8 -13.73 -2.43 -47.14
CA GLY A 8 -12.95 -1.71 -48.17
C GLY A 8 -11.67 -1.09 -47.63
N ILE A 9 -11.58 -0.78 -46.31
CA ILE A 9 -10.46 -0.10 -45.71
C ILE A 9 -9.26 -1.03 -45.50
N LEU A 10 -9.45 -2.32 -45.38
CA LEU A 10 -8.35 -3.28 -45.17
C LEU A 10 -7.56 -3.68 -46.45
N LYS A 11 -8.01 -3.27 -47.65
CA LYS A 11 -7.32 -3.63 -48.88
C LYS A 11 -6.36 -2.59 -49.43
N SER A 12 -6.28 -1.40 -48.85
CA SER A 12 -5.42 -0.30 -49.32
C SER A 12 -4.07 -0.15 -48.60
N ALA A 13 -3.78 -1.04 -47.64
CA ALA A 13 -2.55 -0.92 -46.81
C ALA A 13 -1.40 -1.83 -47.26
N THR A 14 -1.46 -2.38 -48.48
CA THR A 14 -0.45 -3.34 -48.95
C THR A 14 0.24 -2.84 -50.22
N LYS A 15 0.88 -1.64 -50.22
CA LYS A 15 1.89 -1.30 -51.20
C LYS A 15 2.67 -0.04 -50.76
N ALA A 16 3.52 -0.15 -49.74
CA ALA A 16 4.69 0.69 -49.53
C ALA A 16 5.56 0.06 -48.40
N ALA A 17 6.32 -0.92 -48.75
CA ALA A 17 7.35 -1.44 -47.85
C ALA A 17 8.53 -1.93 -48.68
N ILE A 18 9.40 -1.01 -49.05
CA ILE A 18 10.79 -1.32 -49.39
C ILE A 18 11.68 -0.38 -48.57
N GLY A 19 12.47 -0.95 -47.69
CA GLY A 19 13.61 -0.29 -47.07
C GLY A 19 13.42 0.16 -45.60
N GLY A 20 13.74 -0.73 -44.69
CA GLY A 20 13.90 -0.41 -43.28
C GLY A 20 13.57 -1.61 -42.40
N ALA A 21 14.53 -2.52 -42.22
CA ALA A 21 14.42 -3.51 -41.15
C ALA A 21 14.47 -2.80 -39.81
N VAL A 22 13.33 -2.33 -39.33
CA VAL A 22 13.16 -2.01 -37.91
C VAL A 22 13.12 -3.36 -37.21
N LEU A 23 14.26 -3.72 -36.61
CA LEU A 23 14.29 -4.76 -35.59
C LEU A 23 13.34 -4.31 -34.47
N ALA A 24 12.09 -4.76 -34.53
CA ALA A 24 11.23 -4.80 -33.36
C ALA A 24 11.93 -5.72 -32.38
N GLN A 25 12.79 -5.16 -31.53
CA GLN A 25 13.21 -5.81 -30.31
C GLN A 25 11.92 -6.04 -29.52
N GLY A 26 11.37 -7.21 -29.65
CA GLY A 26 10.30 -7.67 -28.78
C GLY A 26 10.81 -7.54 -27.36
N ALA A 27 10.37 -6.54 -26.66
CA ALA A 27 10.46 -6.53 -25.22
C ALA A 27 9.70 -7.76 -24.74
N SER A 28 10.40 -8.87 -24.58
CA SER A 28 9.88 -10.02 -23.87
C SER A 28 9.57 -9.48 -22.48
N ALA A 29 8.29 -9.25 -22.21
CA ALA A 29 7.82 -9.01 -20.87
C ALA A 29 8.19 -10.28 -20.08
N GLN A 30 9.38 -10.24 -19.48
CA GLN A 30 9.85 -11.27 -18.61
C GLN A 30 8.86 -11.29 -17.46
N THR A 31 7.95 -12.27 -17.46
CA THR A 31 6.98 -12.47 -16.39
C THR A 31 7.80 -12.77 -15.15
N ARG A 32 8.21 -11.71 -14.42
CA ARG A 32 8.84 -11.90 -13.11
C ARG A 32 7.81 -12.63 -12.25
N SER A 33 8.11 -13.87 -11.90
CA SER A 33 7.34 -14.63 -10.93
C SER A 33 7.32 -13.79 -9.62
N MET A 34 6.22 -13.08 -9.39
CA MET A 34 6.04 -12.29 -8.17
C MET A 34 5.64 -13.25 -7.05
N THR A 35 6.45 -13.32 -6.02
CA THR A 35 6.19 -14.11 -4.81
C THR A 35 6.16 -13.19 -3.60
N LYS A 36 5.33 -13.51 -2.62
CA LYS A 36 5.36 -12.78 -1.34
C LYS A 36 6.65 -13.07 -0.59
N LYS A 37 7.21 -12.04 0.05
CA LYS A 37 8.44 -12.13 0.86
C LYS A 37 8.29 -11.38 2.16
N ASP A 38 9.02 -11.78 3.19
CA ASP A 38 9.24 -10.93 4.36
C ASP A 38 10.14 -9.75 3.94
N ALA A 39 9.60 -8.53 4.00
CA ALA A 39 10.31 -7.33 3.56
C ALA A 39 11.34 -6.84 4.59
N THR A 40 11.25 -7.28 5.85
CA THR A 40 12.13 -6.84 6.94
C THR A 40 13.12 -7.91 7.37
N GLY A 41 12.90 -9.18 6.98
CA GLY A 41 13.69 -10.32 7.43
C GLY A 41 13.54 -10.61 8.94
N LYS A 42 12.49 -10.08 9.58
CA LYS A 42 12.29 -10.17 11.04
C LYS A 42 11.11 -11.08 11.43
N SER A 43 10.56 -11.84 10.48
CA SER A 43 9.51 -12.80 10.83
C SER A 43 10.02 -13.86 11.81
N SER A 44 9.18 -14.19 12.77
CA SER A 44 9.45 -15.21 13.77
C SER A 44 8.42 -16.33 13.64
N PRO A 45 8.83 -17.61 13.68
CA PRO A 45 7.88 -18.72 13.70
C PRO A 45 6.98 -18.76 14.94
N ALA A 46 7.30 -17.96 15.97
CA ALA A 46 6.46 -17.82 17.15
C ALA A 46 5.15 -17.05 16.89
N PHE A 47 5.08 -16.28 15.78
CA PHE A 47 3.88 -15.52 15.42
C PHE A 47 3.30 -16.04 14.09
N PRO A 48 1.96 -16.19 13.97
CA PRO A 48 1.32 -16.66 12.75
C PRO A 48 1.19 -15.54 11.68
N PHE A 49 2.00 -14.49 11.74
CA PHE A 49 2.01 -13.36 10.80
C PHE A 49 3.42 -12.81 10.60
N THR A 50 3.61 -12.08 9.49
CA THR A 50 4.84 -11.36 9.16
C THR A 50 4.57 -9.86 9.30
N THR A 51 5.48 -9.13 9.94
CA THR A 51 5.30 -7.69 10.21
C THR A 51 5.12 -6.88 8.94
N VAL A 52 5.93 -7.14 7.90
CA VAL A 52 5.79 -6.50 6.59
C VAL A 52 6.00 -7.54 5.48
N VAL A 53 4.97 -7.75 4.68
CA VAL A 53 5.03 -8.61 3.50
C VAL A 53 5.19 -7.75 2.25
N SER A 54 6.13 -8.10 1.37
CA SER A 54 6.27 -7.50 0.04
C SER A 54 5.72 -8.41 -1.05
N PHE A 55 5.12 -7.79 -2.09
CA PHE A 55 4.70 -8.43 -3.34
C PHE A 55 4.92 -7.46 -4.50
N GLY A 56 5.87 -7.75 -5.37
CA GLY A 56 6.35 -6.77 -6.34
C GLY A 56 6.96 -5.57 -5.63
N ASN A 57 6.44 -4.38 -5.91
CA ASN A 57 6.79 -3.13 -5.24
C ASN A 57 5.82 -2.74 -4.11
N LEU A 58 4.80 -3.55 -3.83
CA LEU A 58 3.85 -3.29 -2.75
C LEU A 58 4.34 -3.87 -1.43
N LEU A 59 4.02 -3.15 -0.37
CA LEU A 59 4.23 -3.54 1.03
C LEU A 59 2.89 -3.61 1.75
N PHE A 60 2.68 -4.68 2.49
CA PHE A 60 1.53 -4.90 3.36
C PHE A 60 2.06 -4.96 4.79
N VAL A 61 1.77 -3.92 5.56
CA VAL A 61 2.16 -3.81 6.97
C VAL A 61 1.04 -4.39 7.82
N SER A 62 1.36 -5.37 8.65
CA SER A 62 0.42 -5.97 9.59
C SER A 62 -0.08 -4.95 10.62
N GLY A 63 -1.21 -5.23 11.25
CA GLY A 63 -1.76 -4.41 12.32
C GLY A 63 -0.75 -4.17 13.44
N ILE A 64 -0.59 -2.90 13.78
CA ILE A 64 0.25 -2.43 14.88
C ILE A 64 -0.70 -1.89 15.94
N GLY A 65 -0.85 -2.61 17.04
CA GLY A 65 -1.59 -2.15 18.21
C GLY A 65 -0.67 -1.40 19.18
N CYS A 66 -1.19 -0.38 19.84
CA CYS A 66 -0.44 0.36 20.84
C CYS A 66 -0.20 -0.52 22.07
N ARG A 67 1.04 -0.61 22.53
CA ARG A 67 1.47 -1.41 23.70
C ARG A 67 1.74 -0.57 24.95
N VAL A 68 1.50 0.73 24.86
CA VAL A 68 1.74 1.68 25.93
C VAL A 68 0.42 2.40 26.23
N ALA A 69 -0.09 2.22 27.43
CA ALA A 69 -1.30 2.93 27.87
C ALA A 69 -1.00 4.43 28.02
N GLY A 70 -1.90 5.28 27.52
CA GLY A 70 -1.74 6.72 27.56
C GLY A 70 -3.01 7.45 27.12
N THR A 71 -2.86 8.68 26.71
CA THR A 71 -3.91 9.40 25.98
C THR A 71 -3.98 8.92 24.54
N ILE A 72 -5.12 9.06 23.88
CA ILE A 72 -5.26 8.65 22.47
C ILE A 72 -4.24 9.34 21.55
N GLU A 73 -3.82 10.58 21.90
CA GLU A 73 -2.79 11.31 21.17
C GLU A 73 -1.41 10.64 21.30
N GLU A 74 -1.05 10.22 22.51
CA GLU A 74 0.21 9.51 22.79
C GLU A 74 0.22 8.16 22.12
N GLU A 75 -0.86 7.41 22.24
CA GLU A 75 -1.04 6.08 21.63
C GLU A 75 -1.00 6.16 20.09
N THR A 76 -1.66 7.17 19.51
CA THR A 76 -1.62 7.41 18.06
C THR A 76 -0.20 7.74 17.59
N ASN A 77 0.52 8.59 18.34
CA ASN A 77 1.91 8.89 18.02
C ASN A 77 2.78 7.63 18.05
N TRP A 78 2.64 6.82 19.10
CA TRP A 78 3.41 5.59 19.24
C TRP A 78 3.18 4.61 18.08
N VAL A 79 1.92 4.37 17.72
CA VAL A 79 1.59 3.45 16.61
C VAL A 79 2.12 3.97 15.26
N LEU A 80 1.99 5.28 15.01
CA LEU A 80 2.49 5.89 13.76
C LEU A 80 4.03 5.88 13.71
N ASP A 81 4.72 6.03 14.83
CA ASP A 81 6.18 5.90 14.90
C ASP A 81 6.64 4.47 14.60
N GLU A 82 5.98 3.46 15.16
CA GLU A 82 6.28 2.06 14.87
C GLU A 82 5.96 1.70 13.40
N MET A 83 4.87 2.23 12.84
CA MET A 83 4.55 2.06 11.43
C MET A 83 5.64 2.67 10.53
N GLU A 84 6.07 3.90 10.82
CA GLU A 84 7.14 4.57 10.07
C GLU A 84 8.46 3.80 10.15
N LYS A 85 8.80 3.27 11.31
CA LYS A 85 9.98 2.42 11.53
C LYS A 85 9.92 1.14 10.69
N ASN A 86 8.76 0.47 10.63
CA ASN A 86 8.57 -0.72 9.81
C ASN A 86 8.66 -0.40 8.31
N LEU A 87 8.07 0.71 7.87
CA LEU A 87 8.16 1.18 6.48
C LEU A 87 9.61 1.48 6.09
N LYS A 88 10.37 2.20 6.94
CA LYS A 88 11.79 2.49 6.71
C LYS A 88 12.64 1.21 6.62
N ALA A 89 12.39 0.25 7.51
CA ALA A 89 13.07 -1.04 7.47
C ALA A 89 12.81 -1.83 6.18
N ALA A 90 11.64 -1.62 5.55
CA ALA A 90 11.27 -2.21 4.27
C ALA A 90 11.62 -1.34 3.04
N GLY A 91 12.35 -0.22 3.20
CA GLY A 91 12.77 0.67 2.10
C GLY A 91 11.70 1.65 1.64
N SER A 92 10.70 1.95 2.49
CA SER A 92 9.58 2.85 2.20
C SER A 92 9.52 4.03 3.21
N SER A 93 8.41 4.78 3.18
CA SER A 93 8.16 5.92 4.06
C SER A 93 6.66 6.17 4.22
N LEU A 94 6.25 7.04 5.16
CA LEU A 94 4.86 7.48 5.28
C LEU A 94 4.33 8.14 4.01
N GLU A 95 5.16 8.86 3.25
CA GLU A 95 4.78 9.51 1.99
C GLU A 95 4.39 8.52 0.88
N LYS A 96 4.81 7.26 1.01
CA LYS A 96 4.53 6.17 0.07
C LYS A 96 3.36 5.28 0.51
N VAL A 97 2.67 5.64 1.58
CA VAL A 97 1.49 4.90 2.04
C VAL A 97 0.30 5.19 1.13
N LEU A 98 -0.33 4.12 0.64
CA LEU A 98 -1.48 4.18 -0.27
C LEU A 98 -2.81 4.03 0.48
N LYS A 99 -2.82 3.19 1.49
CA LYS A 99 -4.02 2.82 2.25
C LYS A 99 -3.68 2.66 3.72
N VAL A 100 -4.58 3.12 4.59
CA VAL A 100 -4.52 2.93 6.04
C VAL A 100 -5.88 2.43 6.54
N ASN A 101 -5.88 1.45 7.41
CA ASN A 101 -7.03 1.07 8.23
C ASN A 101 -6.72 1.40 9.69
N ILE A 102 -7.63 2.08 10.34
CA ILE A 102 -7.54 2.45 11.77
C ILE A 102 -8.69 1.78 12.51
N PHE A 103 -8.35 1.08 13.58
CA PHE A 103 -9.27 0.42 14.49
C PHE A 103 -9.18 1.16 15.82
N LEU A 104 -10.20 1.94 16.17
CA LEU A 104 -10.27 2.69 17.44
C LEU A 104 -10.97 1.86 18.51
N GLU A 105 -10.46 1.86 19.71
CA GLU A 105 -11.12 1.26 20.86
C GLU A 105 -12.43 1.99 21.21
N ASP A 106 -12.42 3.34 21.17
CA ASP A 106 -13.62 4.16 21.27
C ASP A 106 -13.68 5.14 20.10
N ILE A 107 -14.75 5.11 19.32
CA ILE A 107 -14.96 6.01 18.18
C ILE A 107 -15.06 7.49 18.58
N LYS A 108 -15.34 7.78 19.85
CA LYS A 108 -15.34 9.15 20.37
C LYS A 108 -13.97 9.83 20.32
N ASP A 109 -12.90 9.03 20.25
CA ASP A 109 -11.53 9.54 20.12
C ASP A 109 -11.14 9.91 18.68
N PHE A 110 -12.09 9.78 17.73
CA PHE A 110 -11.84 10.02 16.32
C PHE A 110 -11.20 11.37 16.00
N ASP A 111 -11.71 12.47 16.58
CA ASP A 111 -11.18 13.81 16.28
C ASP A 111 -9.80 14.03 16.91
N ARG A 112 -9.58 13.52 18.10
CA ARG A 112 -8.30 13.62 18.82
C ARG A 112 -7.21 12.81 18.09
N MET A 113 -7.52 11.57 17.72
CA MET A 113 -6.65 10.74 16.87
C MET A 113 -6.35 11.44 15.54
N ASN A 114 -7.37 12.02 14.88
CA ASN A 114 -7.20 12.72 13.61
C ASN A 114 -6.27 13.92 13.69
N ALA A 115 -6.23 14.64 14.81
CA ALA A 115 -5.32 15.77 15.00
C ALA A 115 -3.86 15.31 14.88
N VAL A 116 -3.51 14.21 15.54
CA VAL A 116 -2.18 13.60 15.47
C VAL A 116 -1.89 13.03 14.09
N TYR A 117 -2.84 12.29 13.52
CA TYR A 117 -2.71 11.68 12.20
C TYR A 117 -2.41 12.72 11.11
N ARG A 118 -3.14 13.86 11.11
CA ARG A 118 -2.97 14.95 10.14
C ARG A 118 -1.61 15.64 10.25
N ALA A 119 -1.00 15.66 11.43
CA ALA A 119 0.29 16.29 11.67
C ALA A 119 1.47 15.48 11.08
N ARG A 120 1.25 14.23 10.66
CA ARG A 120 2.30 13.40 10.07
C ARG A 120 2.57 13.76 8.60
N LYS A 121 3.78 13.43 8.13
CA LYS A 121 4.23 13.72 6.76
C LYS A 121 3.74 12.63 5.79
N TRP A 122 2.52 12.76 5.32
CA TRP A 122 1.92 11.83 4.34
C TRP A 122 2.25 12.17 2.87
N GLY A 123 3.06 13.19 2.62
CA GLY A 123 3.30 13.72 1.27
C GLY A 123 2.23 14.72 0.84
N SER A 124 2.12 14.95 -0.48
CA SER A 124 1.15 15.90 -1.05
C SER A 124 -0.29 15.36 -1.09
N VAL A 125 -0.47 14.05 -0.94
CA VAL A 125 -1.77 13.37 -0.97
C VAL A 125 -1.87 12.44 0.23
N PHE A 126 -2.96 12.57 1.00
CA PHE A 126 -3.23 11.63 2.08
C PHE A 126 -3.56 10.24 1.54
N PRO A 127 -3.16 9.15 2.24
CA PRO A 127 -3.57 7.80 1.87
C PRO A 127 -5.10 7.63 1.95
N ALA A 128 -5.66 6.74 1.13
CA ALA A 128 -7.03 6.28 1.32
C ALA A 128 -7.15 5.64 2.71
N ARG A 129 -8.25 5.95 3.47
CA ARG A 129 -8.37 5.52 4.86
C ARG A 129 -9.76 5.01 5.20
N ASN A 130 -9.80 3.97 6.04
CA ASN A 130 -10.98 3.60 6.82
C ASN A 130 -10.67 3.80 8.31
N THR A 131 -11.69 4.18 9.07
CA THR A 131 -11.62 4.21 10.53
C THR A 131 -12.90 3.60 11.08
N VAL A 132 -12.75 2.62 11.94
CA VAL A 132 -13.88 1.87 12.55
C VAL A 132 -13.58 1.60 14.02
N GLN A 133 -14.63 1.37 14.79
CA GLN A 133 -14.54 0.80 16.12
C GLN A 133 -14.86 -0.70 16.02
N PRO A 134 -13.92 -1.61 16.29
CA PRO A 134 -14.20 -3.03 16.41
C PRO A 134 -14.93 -3.34 17.73
N ALA A 135 -15.46 -4.54 17.86
CA ALA A 135 -16.05 -4.99 19.13
C ALA A 135 -15.01 -5.04 20.27
N ALA A 136 -13.75 -5.32 19.95
CA ALA A 136 -12.60 -5.24 20.85
C ALA A 136 -11.31 -5.21 20.03
N LEU A 137 -10.24 -4.64 20.59
CA LEU A 137 -8.87 -4.81 20.12
C LEU A 137 -8.27 -6.12 20.69
N PRO A 138 -7.19 -6.65 20.08
CA PRO A 138 -6.45 -7.77 20.67
C PRO A 138 -5.97 -7.47 22.08
N ALA A 139 -5.90 -8.50 22.94
CA ALA A 139 -5.49 -8.33 24.32
C ALA A 139 -4.09 -7.68 24.44
N GLY A 140 -4.00 -6.62 25.25
CA GLY A 140 -2.78 -5.84 25.47
C GLY A 140 -2.57 -4.71 24.46
N ASP A 141 -3.49 -4.49 23.52
CA ASP A 141 -3.52 -3.27 22.73
C ASP A 141 -4.37 -2.21 23.43
N HIS A 142 -4.00 -0.93 23.30
CA HIS A 142 -4.65 0.23 23.89
C HIS A 142 -5.03 1.23 22.81
N GLY A 143 -6.18 1.88 22.99
CA GLY A 143 -6.67 3.01 22.20
C GLY A 143 -6.90 2.73 20.72
N LEU A 144 -5.88 2.23 20.01
CA LEU A 144 -6.00 1.96 18.59
C LEU A 144 -5.03 0.90 18.07
N ALA A 145 -5.38 0.35 16.90
CA ALA A 145 -4.47 -0.39 16.03
C ALA A 145 -4.53 0.17 14.61
N ILE A 146 -3.40 0.11 13.87
CA ILE A 146 -3.31 0.60 12.49
C ILE A 146 -2.58 -0.42 11.62
N ASP A 147 -3.11 -0.70 10.42
CA ASP A 147 -2.39 -1.37 9.33
C ASP A 147 -2.28 -0.46 8.11
N CYS A 148 -1.36 -0.78 7.19
CA CYS A 148 -1.27 -0.01 5.95
C CYS A 148 -0.78 -0.84 4.76
N ILE A 149 -1.06 -0.30 3.56
CA ILE A 149 -0.46 -0.72 2.29
C ILE A 149 0.38 0.45 1.77
N ALA A 150 1.62 0.17 1.40
CA ALA A 150 2.58 1.14 0.88
C ALA A 150 3.29 0.59 -0.37
N TYR A 151 4.23 1.36 -0.92
CA TYR A 151 5.12 0.91 -2.01
C TYR A 151 6.59 1.28 -1.72
N VAL A 152 7.52 0.66 -2.42
CA VAL A 152 8.96 0.98 -2.41
C VAL A 152 9.37 1.82 -3.62
#